data_7fe97600d9969bde3aafb67a40826025
#
_entry.id   7fe97600d9969bde3aafb67a40826025
#
_cell.length_a   1.000
_cell.length_b   1.000
_cell.length_c   1.000
_cell.angle_alpha   90.00
_cell.angle_beta   90.00
_cell.angle_gamma   90.00
#
_symmetry.space_group_name_H-M   'P 1'
#
loop_
_entity.id
_entity.type
_entity.pdbx_description
1 polymer ?
#
loop_
_entity_poly.entity_id
_entity_poly.type
_entity_poly.pdbx_seq_one_letter_code
_entity_poly.pdbx_strand_id
1 'polypeptide(L)'
;MGAHTFFTRQRGEDAESAFRSAVEDAQYHHGHGGYTGTIAEKSSFTRIPDDEVGDVEPEEYASQLIHEQDSRIDSKWGPAGCIHVEDDLYLFFGWASA
;
A
#
# COMPACT_ATOMS: atom_id res chain seq x y z
N MET A 1 12.10 -6.63 16.59
CA MET A 1 11.04 -6.48 15.64
C MET A 1 11.30 -5.35 14.73
N GLY A 2 11.17 -5.56 13.48
CA GLY A 2 11.45 -4.56 12.50
C GLY A 2 10.21 -4.10 11.77
N ALA A 3 10.44 -3.33 10.75
CA ALA A 3 9.39 -2.92 9.82
C ALA A 3 9.97 -3.04 8.43
N HIS A 4 9.12 -3.45 7.49
CA HIS A 4 9.50 -3.53 6.08
C HIS A 4 8.56 -2.66 5.27
N THR A 5 9.07 -2.06 4.22
CA THR A 5 8.22 -1.39 3.25
C THR A 5 7.68 -2.42 2.29
N PHE A 6 6.50 -2.13 1.73
CA PHE A 6 5.93 -2.96 0.68
C PHE A 6 5.39 -2.06 -0.43
N PHE A 7 5.39 -2.60 -1.65
CA PHE A 7 4.85 -1.96 -2.84
C PHE A 7 4.10 -3.04 -3.59
N THR A 8 2.78 -2.92 -3.69
CA THR A 8 1.93 -3.95 -4.28
C THR A 8 1.02 -3.34 -5.33
N ARG A 9 1.13 -3.79 -6.58
CA ARG A 9 0.23 -3.37 -7.65
C ARG A 9 -0.90 -4.38 -7.74
N GLN A 10 -2.11 -3.87 -7.91
CA GLN A 10 -3.29 -4.75 -7.96
C GLN A 10 -4.37 -4.10 -8.78
N ARG A 11 -5.05 -4.91 -9.61
CA ARG A 11 -6.19 -4.44 -10.37
C ARG A 11 -7.48 -4.70 -9.61
N GLY A 12 -8.48 -3.86 -9.85
CA GLY A 12 -9.79 -4.00 -9.25
C GLY A 12 -10.75 -2.99 -9.84
N GLU A 13 -12.05 -3.18 -9.65
CA GLU A 13 -13.05 -2.24 -10.16
C GLU A 13 -12.88 -0.85 -9.57
N ASP A 14 -12.43 -0.80 -8.32
CA ASP A 14 -12.14 0.44 -7.64
C ASP A 14 -11.02 0.18 -6.62
N ALA A 15 -10.61 1.22 -5.92
CA ALA A 15 -9.51 1.11 -4.96
C ALA A 15 -9.83 0.11 -3.86
N GLU A 16 -11.07 0.08 -3.39
CA GLU A 16 -11.45 -0.83 -2.30
C GLU A 16 -11.39 -2.28 -2.74
N SER A 17 -11.90 -2.59 -3.93
CA SER A 17 -11.84 -3.95 -4.48
C SER A 17 -10.41 -4.39 -4.70
N ALA A 18 -9.59 -3.48 -5.25
CA ALA A 18 -8.17 -3.77 -5.48
C ALA A 18 -7.45 -4.03 -4.15
N PHE A 19 -7.74 -3.22 -3.13
CA PHE A 19 -7.14 -3.39 -1.81
C PHE A 19 -7.50 -4.75 -1.22
N ARG A 20 -8.76 -5.12 -1.28
CA ARG A 20 -9.21 -6.41 -0.75
C ARG A 20 -8.51 -7.57 -1.45
N SER A 21 -8.42 -7.51 -2.77
CA SER A 21 -7.73 -8.55 -3.54
C SER A 21 -6.25 -8.62 -3.18
N ALA A 22 -5.61 -7.46 -3.01
CA ALA A 22 -4.19 -7.44 -2.66
C ALA A 22 -3.94 -8.05 -1.30
N VAL A 23 -4.80 -7.74 -0.33
CA VAL A 23 -4.68 -8.31 1.02
C VAL A 23 -4.91 -9.81 0.99
N GLU A 24 -5.94 -10.26 0.29
CA GLU A 24 -6.24 -11.70 0.19
C GLU A 24 -5.11 -12.47 -0.48
N ASP A 25 -4.55 -11.93 -1.56
CA ASP A 25 -3.43 -12.57 -2.23
C ASP A 25 -2.22 -12.68 -1.29
N ALA A 26 -1.93 -11.61 -0.57
CA ALA A 26 -0.80 -11.60 0.35
C ALA A 26 -1.02 -12.59 1.49
N GLN A 27 -2.24 -12.70 2.00
CA GLN A 27 -2.56 -13.66 3.04
C GLN A 27 -2.41 -15.09 2.54
N TYR A 28 -2.80 -15.32 1.31
CA TYR A 28 -2.64 -16.65 0.71
C TYR A 28 -1.17 -17.07 0.65
N HIS A 29 -0.29 -16.14 0.30
CA HIS A 29 1.13 -16.44 0.15
C HIS A 29 1.93 -16.36 1.44
N HIS A 30 1.49 -15.53 2.40
CA HIS A 30 2.28 -15.23 3.60
C HIS A 30 1.57 -15.56 4.91
N GLY A 31 0.31 -16.02 4.85
CA GLY A 31 -0.45 -16.38 6.05
C GLY A 31 -1.17 -15.19 6.66
N HIS A 32 -1.88 -15.47 7.76
CA HIS A 32 -2.73 -14.50 8.44
C HIS A 32 -2.14 -13.98 9.74
N GLY A 33 -1.03 -14.51 10.18
CA GLY A 33 -0.36 -14.02 11.38
C GLY A 33 0.29 -12.68 11.11
N GLY A 34 0.32 -11.78 12.06
CA GLY A 34 1.00 -10.49 11.91
C GLY A 34 2.49 -10.68 11.65
N TYR A 35 3.16 -9.62 11.31
CA TYR A 35 4.61 -9.63 11.09
C TYR A 35 5.04 -10.31 9.79
N THR A 36 4.18 -10.23 8.77
CA THR A 36 4.53 -10.78 7.46
C THR A 36 5.42 -9.82 6.65
N GLY A 37 5.46 -8.54 7.04
CA GLY A 37 6.17 -7.52 6.27
C GLY A 37 5.47 -7.15 4.98
N THR A 38 4.18 -7.45 4.85
CA THR A 38 3.44 -7.25 3.60
C THR A 38 2.10 -6.56 3.86
N ILE A 39 1.40 -6.25 2.76
CA ILE A 39 0.06 -5.66 2.82
C ILE A 39 -0.95 -6.57 3.55
N ALA A 40 -0.63 -7.85 3.72
CA ALA A 40 -1.51 -8.77 4.45
C ALA A 40 -1.87 -8.25 5.84
N GLU A 41 -1.04 -7.41 6.41
CA GLU A 41 -1.25 -6.86 7.75
C GLU A 41 -2.18 -5.65 7.79
N LYS A 42 -2.55 -5.11 6.64
CA LYS A 42 -3.31 -3.87 6.59
C LYS A 42 -4.81 -4.14 6.58
N SER A 43 -5.54 -3.31 7.33
CA SER A 43 -7.00 -3.39 7.38
C SER A 43 -7.67 -2.22 6.65
N SER A 44 -6.91 -1.22 6.24
CA SER A 44 -7.45 -0.06 5.56
C SER A 44 -6.38 0.62 4.73
N PHE A 45 -6.79 1.57 3.90
CA PHE A 45 -5.86 2.34 3.09
C PHE A 45 -6.30 3.80 3.02
N THR A 46 -5.32 4.67 2.73
CA THR A 46 -5.56 6.10 2.52
C THR A 46 -5.24 6.41 1.07
N ARG A 47 -6.22 6.94 0.35
CA ARG A 47 -6.04 7.30 -1.04
C ARG A 47 -5.20 8.57 -1.16
N ILE A 48 -4.15 8.51 -1.96
CA ILE A 48 -3.36 9.70 -2.28
C ILE A 48 -3.99 10.35 -3.51
N PRO A 49 -4.39 11.62 -3.44
CA PRO A 49 -5.08 12.26 -4.58
C PRO A 49 -4.24 12.25 -5.85
N ASP A 50 -4.90 12.04 -6.98
CA ASP A 50 -4.22 11.99 -8.27
C ASP A 50 -3.48 13.29 -8.59
N ASP A 51 -4.07 14.44 -8.24
CA ASP A 51 -3.44 15.72 -8.51
C ASP A 51 -2.22 15.98 -7.63
N GLU A 52 -2.14 15.32 -6.48
CA GLU A 52 -0.94 15.41 -5.65
C GLU A 52 0.21 14.66 -6.30
N VAL A 53 -0.05 13.49 -6.87
CA VAL A 53 0.96 12.68 -7.54
C VAL A 53 1.42 13.36 -8.83
N GLY A 54 0.48 13.93 -9.58
CA GLY A 54 0.78 14.63 -10.82
C GLY A 54 1.45 13.73 -11.83
N ASP A 55 2.53 14.22 -12.42
CA ASP A 55 3.26 13.51 -13.47
C ASP A 55 4.36 12.60 -12.92
N VAL A 56 4.53 12.54 -11.62
CA VAL A 56 5.55 11.69 -11.01
C VAL A 56 5.14 10.24 -11.15
N GLU A 57 6.10 9.37 -11.43
CA GLU A 57 5.84 7.95 -11.53
C GLU A 57 5.29 7.47 -10.17
N PRO A 58 4.19 6.69 -10.15
CA PRO A 58 3.53 6.34 -8.89
C PRO A 58 4.43 5.69 -7.85
N GLU A 59 5.27 4.74 -8.26
CA GLU A 59 6.16 4.06 -7.32
C GLU A 59 7.23 4.99 -6.77
N GLU A 60 7.70 5.91 -7.60
CA GLU A 60 8.67 6.92 -7.17
C GLU A 60 8.03 7.86 -6.15
N TYR A 61 6.79 8.29 -6.39
CA TYR A 61 6.10 9.15 -5.44
C TYR A 61 5.84 8.42 -4.12
N ALA A 62 5.44 7.14 -4.20
CA ALA A 62 5.24 6.32 -3.02
C ALA A 62 6.52 6.21 -2.20
N SER A 63 7.65 5.98 -2.86
CA SER A 63 8.95 5.92 -2.19
C SER A 63 9.29 7.24 -1.52
N GLN A 64 8.95 8.36 -2.16
CA GLN A 64 9.17 9.67 -1.60
C GLN A 64 8.37 9.88 -0.33
N LEU A 65 7.10 9.48 -0.32
CA LEU A 65 6.26 9.58 0.88
C LEU A 65 6.81 8.74 2.03
N ILE A 66 7.29 7.55 1.72
CA ILE A 66 7.91 6.69 2.73
C ILE A 66 9.15 7.35 3.29
N HIS A 67 10.01 7.87 2.41
CA HIS A 67 11.27 8.49 2.82
C HIS A 67 11.01 9.75 3.67
N GLU A 68 9.98 10.51 3.33
CA GLU A 68 9.62 11.74 4.06
C GLU A 68 8.84 11.46 5.34
N GLN A 69 8.53 10.21 5.61
CA GLN A 69 7.76 9.82 6.78
C GLN A 69 6.39 10.51 6.82
N ASP A 70 5.71 10.51 5.69
CA ASP A 70 4.39 11.15 5.57
C ASP A 70 3.44 10.53 6.60
N SER A 71 2.77 11.39 7.37
CA SER A 71 1.95 10.93 8.48
C SER A 71 0.80 10.02 8.07
N ARG A 72 0.38 10.09 6.81
CA ARG A 72 -0.72 9.25 6.32
C ARG A 72 -0.34 7.78 6.25
N ILE A 73 0.94 7.46 6.10
CA ILE A 73 1.38 6.07 5.89
C ILE A 73 2.59 5.69 6.76
N ASP A 74 2.96 6.52 7.69
CA ASP A 74 4.22 6.35 8.43
C ASP A 74 4.16 5.24 9.49
N SER A 75 2.98 4.81 9.90
CA SER A 75 2.84 3.82 10.96
C SER A 75 2.73 2.41 10.38
N LYS A 76 3.54 1.48 10.86
CA LYS A 76 3.42 0.08 10.45
C LYS A 76 2.11 -0.54 10.91
N TRP A 77 1.44 0.08 11.87
CA TRP A 77 0.14 -0.37 12.37
C TRP A 77 -1.02 0.39 11.75
N GLY A 78 -0.74 1.40 10.93
CA GLY A 78 -1.74 2.24 10.31
C GLY A 78 -2.09 1.78 8.89
N PRO A 79 -2.79 2.62 8.14
CA PRO A 79 -3.26 2.25 6.80
C PRO A 79 -2.14 2.19 5.78
N ALA A 80 -2.41 1.47 4.69
CA ALA A 80 -1.56 1.52 3.51
C ALA A 80 -1.84 2.81 2.75
N GLY A 81 -0.89 3.27 1.95
CA GLY A 81 -1.16 4.31 0.97
C GLY A 81 -1.69 3.66 -0.31
N CYS A 82 -2.44 4.42 -1.09
CA CYS A 82 -3.00 3.93 -2.34
C CYS A 82 -2.89 5.00 -3.41
N ILE A 83 -2.24 4.69 -4.51
CA ILE A 83 -2.14 5.58 -5.67
C ILE A 83 -2.79 4.90 -6.86
N HIS A 84 -3.66 5.63 -7.56
CA HIS A 84 -4.24 5.15 -8.81
C HIS A 84 -3.18 5.27 -9.90
N VAL A 85 -2.81 4.16 -10.51
CA VAL A 85 -1.75 4.13 -11.53
C VAL A 85 -2.31 4.42 -12.91
N GLU A 86 -3.26 3.58 -13.37
CA GLU A 86 -3.94 3.75 -14.66
C GLU A 86 -5.12 2.80 -14.70
N ASP A 87 -6.16 3.16 -15.42
CA ASP A 87 -7.36 2.32 -15.60
C ASP A 87 -7.80 1.69 -14.27
N ASP A 88 -7.73 0.37 -14.16
CA ASP A 88 -8.12 -0.37 -12.96
C ASP A 88 -6.92 -0.81 -12.12
N LEU A 89 -5.76 -0.21 -12.36
CA LEU A 89 -4.53 -0.59 -11.65
C LEU A 89 -4.23 0.39 -10.53
N TYR A 90 -3.98 -0.15 -9.33
CA TYR A 90 -3.67 0.64 -8.13
C TYR A 90 -2.37 0.16 -7.51
N LEU A 91 -1.64 1.09 -6.91
CA LEU A 91 -0.41 0.79 -6.16
C LEU A 91 -0.68 1.02 -4.69
N PHE A 92 -0.49 -0.04 -3.90
CA PHE A 92 -0.58 0.05 -2.44
C PHE A 92 0.82 -0.03 -1.86
N PHE A 93 1.08 0.77 -0.85
CA PHE A 93 2.44 0.86 -0.30
C PHE A 93 2.40 1.28 1.16
N GLY A 94 3.50 1.10 1.84
CA GLY A 94 3.61 1.54 3.22
C GLY A 94 4.55 0.69 4.04
N TRP A 95 4.37 0.74 5.35
CA TRP A 95 5.16 0.00 6.31
C TRP A 95 4.35 -1.14 6.92
N ALA A 96 4.99 -2.26 7.14
CA ALA A 96 4.38 -3.41 7.80
C ALA A 96 5.36 -3.99 8.80
N SER A 97 4.85 -4.69 9.81
CA SER A 97 5.70 -5.36 10.79
C SER A 97 6.40 -6.55 10.17
N ALA A 98 7.62 -6.78 10.57
CA ALA A 98 8.38 -7.91 10.07
C ALA A 98 9.01 -8.73 11.20
#